data_b698a6ee28ff29b834c144c8111e807a
#
_entry.id   b698a6ee28ff29b834c144c8111e807a
#
_cell.length_a   1.000
_cell.length_b   1.000
_cell.length_c   1.000
_cell.angle_alpha   90.00
_cell.angle_beta   90.00
_cell.angle_gamma   90.00
#
_symmetry.space_group_name_H-M   'P 1'
#
loop_
_entity.id
_entity.type
_entity.pdbx_description
1 polymer ?
#
loop_
_entity_poly.entity_id
_entity_poly.type
_entity_poly.pdbx_seq_one_letter_code
_entity_poly.pdbx_strand_id
1 'polypeptide(L)'
;MTCVTPTTPDVTPAVLREQMARWPTGVAVITTIGSGRPIGKTVNSFHATSLEPPLVGWCIDHRSSQFAEWMAADGYVVHVVAHDQAALMSHFATPSTDRFRGVDWVAGLDGMPVLVEPVPLRLECRVSHRLPAGDHTYLVGEVITITTSDAVPLCLKR
;
A
#
# COMPACT_ATOMS: atom_id res chain seq x y z
N MET A 1 27.63 -1.85 32.29
CA MET A 1 27.02 -1.17 31.13
C MET A 1 28.03 -1.21 29.98
N THR A 2 27.89 -2.10 29.04
CA THR A 2 28.75 -2.18 27.84
C THR A 2 28.36 -1.04 26.92
N CYS A 3 29.24 -0.07 26.76
CA CYS A 3 29.11 1.01 25.79
C CYS A 3 29.25 0.38 24.39
N VAL A 4 28.12 0.25 23.67
CA VAL A 4 28.14 -0.18 22.27
C VAL A 4 28.53 1.05 21.45
N THR A 5 29.72 1.04 20.87
CA THR A 5 30.16 2.09 19.95
C THR A 5 29.24 2.07 18.72
N PRO A 6 28.59 3.17 18.38
CA PRO A 6 27.75 3.20 17.17
C PRO A 6 28.63 3.05 15.93
N THR A 7 28.30 2.09 15.07
CA THR A 7 28.93 1.95 13.76
C THR A 7 28.16 2.78 12.75
N THR A 8 28.85 3.56 11.93
CA THR A 8 28.27 4.35 10.84
C THR A 8 28.60 3.67 9.51
N PRO A 9 27.73 2.80 8.97
CA PRO A 9 27.97 2.17 7.68
C PRO A 9 27.77 3.18 6.54
N ASP A 10 28.41 2.95 5.39
CA ASP A 10 28.13 3.71 4.17
C ASP A 10 26.67 3.55 3.76
N VAL A 11 26.04 4.64 3.33
CA VAL A 11 24.63 4.64 2.90
C VAL A 11 24.50 4.10 1.48
N THR A 12 24.35 2.78 1.36
CA THR A 12 24.05 2.12 0.09
C THR A 12 22.58 1.65 0.07
N PRO A 13 21.97 1.41 -1.11
CA PRO A 13 20.60 0.87 -1.19
C PRO A 13 20.41 -0.44 -0.42
N ALA A 14 21.44 -1.31 -0.40
CA ALA A 14 21.41 -2.58 0.33
C ALA A 14 21.39 -2.34 1.85
N VAL A 15 22.30 -1.50 2.34
CA VAL A 15 22.39 -1.13 3.78
C VAL A 15 21.11 -0.43 4.23
N LEU A 16 20.59 0.53 3.44
CA LEU A 16 19.35 1.21 3.78
C LEU A 16 18.18 0.21 3.90
N ARG A 17 18.04 -0.71 2.95
CA ARG A 17 16.99 -1.75 2.97
C ARG A 17 17.10 -2.64 4.21
N GLU A 18 18.31 -3.08 4.56
CA GLU A 18 18.57 -3.91 5.74
C GLU A 18 18.20 -3.17 7.03
N GLN A 19 18.62 -1.91 7.16
CA GLN A 19 18.35 -1.14 8.37
C GLN A 19 16.86 -0.76 8.48
N MET A 20 16.19 -0.45 7.37
CA MET A 20 14.74 -0.19 7.37
C MET A 20 13.89 -1.43 7.73
N ALA A 21 14.45 -2.64 7.64
CA ALA A 21 13.79 -3.85 8.14
C ALA A 21 13.58 -3.84 9.67
N ARG A 22 14.28 -2.98 10.41
CA ARG A 22 14.09 -2.77 11.86
C ARG A 22 12.87 -1.91 12.19
N TRP A 23 12.32 -1.21 11.21
CA TRP A 23 11.13 -0.39 11.36
C TRP A 23 9.88 -1.24 11.09
N PRO A 24 9.07 -1.58 12.11
CA PRO A 24 7.84 -2.33 11.91
C PRO A 24 6.82 -1.43 11.21
N THR A 25 6.11 -1.99 10.26
CA THR A 25 5.06 -1.29 9.50
C THR A 25 3.76 -2.09 9.50
N GLY A 26 2.65 -1.41 9.30
CA GLY A 26 1.46 -2.06 8.79
C GLY A 26 1.67 -2.56 7.36
N VAL A 27 0.69 -3.31 6.86
CA VAL A 27 0.62 -3.78 5.48
C VAL A 27 -0.74 -3.43 4.91
N ALA A 28 -0.78 -2.95 3.68
CA ALA A 28 -2.02 -2.70 2.96
C ALA A 28 -2.00 -3.33 1.58
N VAL A 29 -3.17 -3.73 1.11
CA VAL A 29 -3.44 -3.99 -0.31
C VAL A 29 -4.10 -2.75 -0.88
N ILE A 30 -3.49 -2.20 -1.92
CA ILE A 30 -4.05 -1.06 -2.67
C ILE A 30 -4.68 -1.60 -3.95
N THR A 31 -5.88 -1.15 -4.28
CA THR A 31 -6.60 -1.56 -5.49
C THR A 31 -7.10 -0.36 -6.28
N THR A 32 -7.19 -0.50 -7.59
CA THR A 32 -7.79 0.49 -8.51
C THR A 32 -8.20 -0.18 -9.82
N ILE A 33 -8.78 0.60 -10.73
CA ILE A 33 -8.99 0.18 -12.12
C ILE A 33 -7.83 0.71 -12.97
N GLY A 34 -7.11 -0.20 -13.61
CA GLY A 34 -6.06 0.11 -14.57
C GLY A 34 -6.38 -0.51 -15.93
N SER A 35 -6.36 0.29 -17.01
CA SER A 35 -6.68 -0.16 -18.38
C SER A 35 -8.00 -0.94 -18.49
N GLY A 36 -9.03 -0.49 -17.75
CA GLY A 36 -10.38 -1.09 -17.76
C GLY A 36 -10.53 -2.40 -16.97
N ARG A 37 -9.53 -2.80 -16.18
CA ARG A 37 -9.56 -4.00 -15.35
C ARG A 37 -9.09 -3.71 -13.92
N PRO A 38 -9.48 -4.52 -12.92
CA PRO A 38 -8.98 -4.37 -11.57
C PRO A 38 -7.48 -4.68 -11.51
N ILE A 39 -6.75 -3.84 -10.82
CA ILE A 39 -5.34 -4.05 -10.46
C ILE A 39 -5.14 -3.85 -8.97
N GLY A 40 -4.13 -4.50 -8.41
CA GLY A 40 -3.85 -4.42 -6.98
C GLY A 40 -2.38 -4.69 -6.66
N LYS A 41 -1.96 -4.20 -5.50
CA LYS A 41 -0.58 -4.33 -5.03
C LYS A 41 -0.52 -4.31 -3.51
N THR A 42 0.30 -5.19 -2.93
CA THR A 42 0.68 -5.11 -1.52
C THR A 42 1.75 -4.06 -1.31
N VAL A 43 1.56 -3.21 -0.31
CA VAL A 43 2.51 -2.17 0.09
C VAL A 43 2.66 -2.11 1.61
N ASN A 44 3.82 -1.66 2.07
CA ASN A 44 4.09 -1.34 3.47
C ASN A 44 4.49 0.14 3.66
N SER A 45 4.42 0.93 2.61
CA SER A 45 4.72 2.36 2.61
C SER A 45 3.49 3.24 2.88
N PHE A 46 2.32 2.63 3.10
CA PHE A 46 1.08 3.35 3.38
C PHE A 46 1.13 4.05 4.74
N HIS A 47 0.71 5.34 4.77
CA HIS A 47 0.59 6.13 6.00
C HIS A 47 -0.35 7.32 5.83
N ALA A 48 -0.77 7.90 6.97
CA ALA A 48 -1.51 9.15 6.99
C ALA A 48 -0.57 10.34 6.71
N THR A 49 -0.99 11.25 5.84
CA THR A 49 -0.21 12.41 5.41
C THR A 49 -0.73 13.70 6.04
N SER A 50 -2.05 13.88 6.12
CA SER A 50 -2.70 15.07 6.66
C SER A 50 -4.06 14.70 7.24
N LEU A 51 -4.53 15.46 8.23
CA LEU A 51 -5.88 15.34 8.77
C LEU A 51 -6.84 16.37 8.18
N GLU A 52 -6.31 17.53 7.76
CA GLU A 52 -7.10 18.59 7.15
C GLU A 52 -6.31 19.22 5.99
N PRO A 53 -6.67 18.92 4.75
CA PRO A 53 -7.64 17.91 4.33
C PRO A 53 -7.18 16.48 4.69
N PRO A 54 -8.11 15.49 4.72
CA PRO A 54 -7.79 14.11 5.10
C PRO A 54 -7.03 13.40 3.97
N LEU A 55 -5.71 13.37 4.07
CA LEU A 55 -4.82 12.80 3.05
C LEU A 55 -4.08 11.57 3.59
N VAL A 56 -3.98 10.57 2.74
CA VAL A 56 -3.16 9.38 2.94
C VAL A 56 -2.27 9.15 1.73
N GLY A 57 -1.16 8.43 1.88
CA GLY A 57 -0.27 8.19 0.76
C GLY A 57 0.51 6.89 0.86
N TRP A 58 1.07 6.47 -0.27
CA TRP A 58 1.89 5.29 -0.42
C TRP A 58 2.84 5.45 -1.62
N CYS A 59 3.88 4.61 -1.70
CA CYS A 59 4.89 4.71 -2.75
C CYS A 59 4.78 3.58 -3.77
N ILE A 60 4.95 3.91 -5.06
CA ILE A 60 5.05 2.96 -6.17
C ILE A 60 6.45 3.03 -6.80
N ASP A 61 7.15 1.88 -6.90
CA ASP A 61 8.43 1.73 -7.61
C ASP A 61 8.23 1.95 -9.11
N HIS A 62 9.09 2.76 -9.75
CA HIS A 62 9.07 3.05 -11.18
C HIS A 62 9.26 1.80 -12.04
N ARG A 63 9.87 0.74 -11.50
CA ARG A 63 10.02 -0.57 -12.17
C ARG A 63 8.78 -1.46 -12.08
N SER A 64 7.72 -1.02 -11.40
CA SER A 64 6.47 -1.78 -11.34
C SER A 64 5.91 -1.96 -12.75
N SER A 65 5.56 -3.19 -13.12
CA SER A 65 4.94 -3.48 -14.43
C SER A 65 3.61 -2.75 -14.66
N GLN A 66 2.96 -2.30 -13.59
CA GLN A 66 1.71 -1.55 -13.62
C GLN A 66 1.89 -0.06 -13.29
N PHE A 67 3.14 0.46 -13.35
CA PHE A 67 3.42 1.86 -12.98
C PHE A 67 2.56 2.86 -13.76
N ALA A 68 2.48 2.71 -15.09
CA ALA A 68 1.70 3.61 -15.93
C ALA A 68 0.19 3.59 -15.58
N GLU A 69 -0.36 2.42 -15.24
CA GLU A 69 -1.77 2.28 -14.83
C GLU A 69 -2.02 3.01 -13.51
N TRP A 70 -1.10 2.91 -12.53
CA TRP A 70 -1.18 3.64 -11.27
C TRP A 70 -1.04 5.16 -11.46
N MET A 71 -0.20 5.60 -12.42
CA MET A 71 -0.07 7.02 -12.74
C MET A 71 -1.30 7.60 -13.43
N ALA A 72 -2.08 6.77 -14.11
CA ALA A 72 -3.31 7.19 -14.79
C ALA A 72 -4.57 7.08 -13.92
N ALA A 73 -4.49 6.41 -12.77
CA ALA A 73 -5.67 6.16 -11.91
C ALA A 73 -6.17 7.44 -11.23
N ASP A 74 -7.48 7.67 -11.25
CA ASP A 74 -8.12 8.83 -10.60
C ASP A 74 -8.33 8.62 -9.09
N GLY A 75 -8.26 7.38 -8.63
CA GLY A 75 -8.42 7.01 -7.23
C GLY A 75 -7.86 5.64 -6.91
N TYR A 76 -7.92 5.29 -5.65
CA TYR A 76 -7.54 3.96 -5.17
C TYR A 76 -8.26 3.60 -3.87
N VAL A 77 -8.37 2.31 -3.60
CA VAL A 77 -8.87 1.79 -2.33
C VAL A 77 -7.72 1.19 -1.53
N VAL A 78 -7.64 1.54 -0.26
CA VAL A 78 -6.70 0.97 0.71
C VAL A 78 -7.42 -0.08 1.55
N HIS A 79 -6.85 -1.28 1.64
CA HIS A 79 -7.31 -2.34 2.52
C HIS A 79 -6.17 -2.68 3.49
N VAL A 80 -6.28 -2.24 4.74
CA VAL A 80 -5.29 -2.62 5.76
C VAL A 80 -5.45 -4.11 6.05
N VAL A 81 -4.39 -4.88 5.88
CA VAL A 81 -4.43 -6.34 6.01
C VAL A 81 -4.56 -6.74 7.48
N ALA A 82 -5.45 -7.68 7.79
CA ALA A 82 -5.57 -8.26 9.14
C ALA A 82 -4.47 -9.30 9.41
N HIS A 83 -4.19 -9.54 10.70
CA HIS A 83 -3.10 -10.43 11.14
C HIS A 83 -3.25 -11.88 10.65
N ASP A 84 -4.46 -12.34 10.41
CA ASP A 84 -4.80 -13.67 9.89
C ASP A 84 -4.92 -13.72 8.35
N GLN A 85 -4.71 -12.60 7.67
CA GLN A 85 -4.80 -12.47 6.21
C GLN A 85 -3.43 -12.46 5.51
N ALA A 86 -2.44 -13.18 6.04
CA ALA A 86 -1.11 -13.27 5.40
C ALA A 86 -1.16 -13.83 3.96
N ALA A 87 -2.15 -14.68 3.67
CA ALA A 87 -2.39 -15.19 2.31
C ALA A 87 -2.79 -14.07 1.33
N LEU A 88 -3.68 -13.16 1.75
CA LEU A 88 -4.09 -11.99 0.97
C LEU A 88 -2.88 -11.07 0.67
N MET A 89 -2.09 -10.77 1.70
CA MET A 89 -0.85 -10.02 1.55
C MET A 89 0.08 -10.64 0.49
N SER A 90 0.33 -11.94 0.59
CA SER A 90 1.23 -12.67 -0.31
C SER A 90 0.69 -12.73 -1.74
N HIS A 91 -0.62 -12.91 -1.88
CA HIS A 91 -1.29 -12.97 -3.18
C HIS A 91 -1.06 -11.68 -4.00
N PHE A 92 -1.29 -10.50 -3.40
CA PHE A 92 -1.07 -9.23 -4.07
C PHE A 92 0.40 -8.77 -4.13
N ALA A 93 1.30 -9.38 -3.36
CA ALA A 93 2.75 -9.17 -3.45
C ALA A 93 3.39 -9.95 -4.59
N THR A 94 2.82 -11.11 -4.96
CA THR A 94 3.38 -12.00 -5.98
C THR A 94 3.23 -11.40 -7.38
N PRO A 95 4.28 -11.40 -8.22
CA PRO A 95 4.18 -10.98 -9.60
C PRO A 95 3.15 -11.84 -10.36
N SER A 96 2.14 -11.20 -10.93
CA SER A 96 1.10 -11.84 -11.74
C SER A 96 0.53 -10.85 -12.74
N THR A 97 0.09 -11.33 -13.90
CA THR A 97 -0.64 -10.52 -14.89
C THR A 97 -2.09 -10.29 -14.48
N ASP A 98 -2.63 -11.17 -13.63
CA ASP A 98 -4.00 -11.10 -13.11
C ASP A 98 -4.01 -11.46 -11.62
N ARG A 99 -3.85 -10.43 -10.77
CA ARG A 99 -3.90 -10.58 -9.31
C ARG A 99 -5.32 -10.66 -8.75
N PHE A 100 -6.34 -10.44 -9.58
CA PHE A 100 -7.74 -10.55 -9.17
C PHE A 100 -8.36 -11.91 -9.48
N ARG A 101 -7.61 -12.80 -10.11
CA ARG A 101 -8.08 -14.17 -10.36
C ARG A 101 -8.33 -14.90 -9.02
N GLY A 102 -9.58 -15.29 -8.81
CA GLY A 102 -10.00 -15.98 -7.57
C GLY A 102 -10.14 -15.07 -6.35
N VAL A 103 -10.18 -13.74 -6.55
CA VAL A 103 -10.41 -12.76 -5.49
C VAL A 103 -11.80 -12.15 -5.67
N ASP A 104 -12.62 -12.22 -4.63
CA ASP A 104 -13.96 -11.62 -4.61
C ASP A 104 -13.86 -10.12 -4.31
N TRP A 105 -14.52 -9.32 -5.14
CA TRP A 105 -14.57 -7.87 -4.97
C TRP A 105 -15.91 -7.30 -5.47
N VAL A 106 -16.24 -6.11 -5.00
CA VAL A 106 -17.40 -5.32 -5.43
C VAL A 106 -16.95 -3.94 -5.89
N ALA A 107 -17.76 -3.27 -6.70
CA ALA A 107 -17.51 -1.90 -7.10
C ALA A 107 -17.77 -0.94 -5.92
N GLY A 108 -16.77 -0.17 -5.52
CA GLY A 108 -16.84 0.93 -4.57
C GLY A 108 -16.93 2.29 -5.26
N LEU A 109 -16.34 3.32 -4.63
CA LEU A 109 -16.26 4.68 -5.14
C LEU A 109 -15.71 4.70 -6.58
N ASP A 110 -16.41 5.35 -7.48
CA ASP A 110 -16.05 5.50 -8.90
C ASP A 110 -15.75 4.14 -9.62
N GLY A 111 -16.37 3.04 -9.12
CA GLY A 111 -16.20 1.69 -9.66
C GLY A 111 -14.90 0.98 -9.25
N MET A 112 -14.13 1.54 -8.33
CA MET A 112 -12.88 0.94 -7.86
C MET A 112 -13.13 -0.38 -7.12
N PRO A 113 -12.20 -1.36 -7.24
CA PRO A 113 -12.35 -2.66 -6.61
C PRO A 113 -12.24 -2.57 -5.09
N VAL A 114 -13.29 -2.96 -4.40
CA VAL A 114 -13.35 -3.16 -2.95
C VAL A 114 -13.33 -4.66 -2.69
N LEU A 115 -12.31 -5.15 -1.99
CA LEU A 115 -12.22 -6.55 -1.59
C LEU A 115 -13.34 -6.90 -0.61
N VAL A 116 -13.98 -8.06 -0.80
CA VAL A 116 -15.11 -8.51 0.02
C VAL A 116 -14.66 -8.95 1.41
N GLU A 117 -13.42 -9.45 1.54
CA GLU A 117 -12.88 -9.87 2.82
C GLU A 117 -12.85 -8.71 3.84
N PRO A 118 -13.32 -8.96 5.09
CA PRO A 118 -13.31 -7.94 6.13
C PRO A 118 -11.87 -7.58 6.50
N VAL A 119 -11.57 -6.28 6.52
CA VAL A 119 -10.26 -5.73 6.88
C VAL A 119 -10.40 -4.74 8.05
N PRO A 120 -9.36 -4.54 8.88
CA PRO A 120 -9.39 -3.60 10.01
C PRO A 120 -9.81 -2.18 9.62
N LEU A 121 -9.31 -1.73 8.47
CA LEU A 121 -9.56 -0.40 7.92
C LEU A 121 -9.58 -0.46 6.40
N ARG A 122 -10.60 0.13 5.80
CA ARG A 122 -10.70 0.39 4.37
C ARG A 122 -10.91 1.87 4.12
N LEU A 123 -10.14 2.42 3.19
CA LEU A 123 -10.26 3.81 2.74
C LEU A 123 -10.47 3.85 1.24
N GLU A 124 -11.47 4.60 0.78
CA GLU A 124 -11.66 4.86 -0.65
C GLU A 124 -11.24 6.30 -0.90
N CYS A 125 -10.28 6.49 -1.81
CA CYS A 125 -9.56 7.74 -1.97
C CYS A 125 -9.58 8.21 -3.43
N ARG A 126 -9.64 9.54 -3.63
CA ARG A 126 -9.34 10.18 -4.92
C ARG A 126 -7.90 10.68 -4.92
N VAL A 127 -7.16 10.42 -5.99
CA VAL A 127 -5.77 10.87 -6.11
C VAL A 127 -5.73 12.40 -6.18
N SER A 128 -4.97 13.01 -5.27
CA SER A 128 -4.76 14.46 -5.21
C SER A 128 -3.38 14.86 -5.74
N HIS A 129 -2.34 14.11 -5.42
CA HIS A 129 -0.96 14.44 -5.84
C HIS A 129 -0.17 13.18 -6.23
N ARG A 130 0.78 13.39 -7.13
CA ARG A 130 1.81 12.42 -7.54
C ARG A 130 3.15 13.11 -7.44
N LEU A 131 3.97 12.70 -6.49
CA LEU A 131 5.24 13.36 -6.16
C LEU A 131 6.40 12.40 -6.45
N PRO A 132 7.24 12.67 -7.46
CA PRO A 132 8.44 11.89 -7.69
C PRO A 132 9.37 11.92 -6.47
N ALA A 133 9.86 10.75 -6.06
CA ALA A 133 10.73 10.59 -4.90
C ALA A 133 11.80 9.50 -5.20
N GLY A 134 12.90 9.88 -5.82
CA GLY A 134 13.97 8.96 -6.22
C GLY A 134 13.50 7.94 -7.25
N ASP A 135 13.59 6.64 -6.93
CA ASP A 135 13.15 5.53 -7.78
C ASP A 135 11.67 5.14 -7.56
N HIS A 136 10.94 5.96 -6.81
CA HIS A 136 9.50 5.80 -6.53
C HIS A 136 8.72 7.08 -6.89
N THR A 137 7.41 6.94 -7.01
CA THR A 137 6.46 8.05 -6.93
C THR A 137 5.59 7.88 -5.70
N TYR A 138 5.47 8.94 -4.92
CA TYR A 138 4.54 9.00 -3.78
C TYR A 138 3.17 9.47 -4.28
N LEU A 139 2.17 8.57 -4.15
CA LEU A 139 0.77 8.87 -4.48
C LEU A 139 0.05 9.31 -3.23
N VAL A 140 -0.52 10.51 -3.29
CA VAL A 140 -1.35 11.06 -2.22
C VAL A 140 -2.81 11.06 -2.67
N GLY A 141 -3.69 10.57 -1.83
CA GLY A 141 -5.13 10.57 -2.07
C GLY A 141 -5.88 11.22 -0.92
N GLU A 142 -6.95 11.94 -1.28
CA GLU A 142 -7.94 12.44 -0.35
C GLU A 142 -8.92 11.33 0.02
N VAL A 143 -9.09 11.10 1.31
CA VAL A 143 -9.99 10.07 1.84
C VAL A 143 -11.44 10.55 1.70
N ILE A 144 -12.23 9.80 0.95
CA ILE A 144 -13.65 10.07 0.71
C ILE A 144 -14.54 9.20 1.60
N THR A 145 -14.16 7.92 1.76
CA THR A 145 -14.93 6.96 2.56
C THR A 145 -14.03 6.19 3.51
N ILE A 146 -14.51 5.96 4.72
CA ILE A 146 -13.83 5.16 5.75
C ILE A 146 -14.76 4.04 6.18
N THR A 147 -14.26 2.81 6.20
CA THR A 147 -14.94 1.64 6.76
C THR A 147 -14.00 0.92 7.71
N THR A 148 -14.49 0.50 8.87
CA THR A 148 -13.69 -0.20 9.89
C THR A 148 -14.33 -1.50 10.31
N SER A 149 -13.55 -2.41 10.87
CA SER A 149 -13.99 -3.61 11.57
C SER A 149 -13.15 -3.83 12.84
N ASP A 150 -13.53 -4.80 13.65
CA ASP A 150 -12.79 -5.18 14.87
C ASP A 150 -11.59 -6.10 14.60
N ALA A 151 -11.27 -6.38 13.33
CA ALA A 151 -10.12 -7.21 12.98
C ALA A 151 -8.80 -6.54 13.41
N VAL A 152 -7.84 -7.35 13.87
CA VAL A 152 -6.54 -6.85 14.34
C VAL A 152 -5.61 -6.63 13.15
N PRO A 153 -4.98 -5.46 12.99
CA PRO A 153 -4.07 -5.20 11.86
C PRO A 153 -2.82 -6.10 11.90
N LEU A 154 -2.35 -6.51 10.72
CA LEU A 154 -1.07 -7.18 10.56
C LEU A 154 0.08 -6.17 10.74
N CYS A 155 1.01 -6.50 11.65
CA CYS A 155 2.27 -5.78 11.80
C CYS A 155 3.40 -6.60 11.17
N LEU A 156 4.06 -6.04 10.15
CA LEU A 156 5.19 -6.66 9.49
C LEU A 156 6.49 -6.25 10.20
N LYS A 157 7.15 -7.22 10.80
CA LYS A 157 8.51 -7.10 11.31
C LYS A 157 9.40 -8.03 10.49
N ARG A 158 10.36 -7.49 9.78
CA ARG A 158 11.30 -8.24 8.91
C ARG A 158 12.58 -8.60 9.66
#